data_6cb04f1927f8a8638bb0c35896722c73
#
_entry.id   6cb04f1927f8a8638bb0c35896722c73
#
_cell.length_a   1.000
_cell.length_b   1.000
_cell.length_c   1.000
_cell.angle_alpha   90.00
_cell.angle_beta   90.00
_cell.angle_gamma   90.00
#
_symmetry.space_group_name_H-M   'P 1'
#
loop_
_entity.id
_entity.type
_entity.pdbx_description
1 polymer ?
#
loop_
_entity_poly.entity_id
_entity_poly.type
_entity_poly.pdbx_seq_one_letter_code
_entity_poly.pdbx_strand_id
1 'polypeptide(L)'
;MNQTPSTQGPLGFADLMRPGERIAALIYLPVHIVVLPLLLPYLSYAIPGLSTVDLNLIYYSIGFVCCLLLFWRFLHASFNAAWERPGSLLLGVFGGYAMELALSMLLSSLFIIFGLQSVTSPNNEAITAMAPEGMNKLTAMTVFMAPIVEEILFRGPFGALRSRNRAAAWIVSVLLFSFYHVWQYAVIDPLYLLTAVLYIPASIALNWSYERSGSIWAPIFYHMLTNAVGISAL
;
A
#
# COMPACT_ATOMS: atom_id res chain seq x y z
N MET A 1 -6.71 -17.42 34.22
CA MET A 1 -6.41 -16.64 33.01
C MET A 1 -7.55 -16.86 32.05
N ASN A 2 -8.52 -15.94 32.00
CA ASN A 2 -9.66 -16.02 31.09
C ASN A 2 -9.19 -15.53 29.71
N GLN A 3 -8.99 -16.46 28.80
CA GLN A 3 -8.87 -16.12 27.39
C GLN A 3 -10.26 -15.74 26.90
N THR A 4 -10.47 -14.45 26.62
CA THR A 4 -11.61 -13.98 25.83
C THR A 4 -11.57 -14.71 24.47
N PRO A 5 -12.70 -15.29 23.99
CA PRO A 5 -12.72 -15.93 22.70
C PRO A 5 -12.31 -14.91 21.61
N SER A 6 -11.25 -15.21 20.89
CA SER A 6 -10.88 -14.45 19.70
C SER A 6 -12.04 -14.56 18.70
N THR A 7 -12.67 -13.44 18.38
CA THR A 7 -13.63 -13.34 17.30
C THR A 7 -12.86 -13.62 15.99
N GLN A 8 -12.77 -14.89 15.62
CA GLN A 8 -12.23 -15.27 14.32
C GLN A 8 -13.24 -14.81 13.26
N GLY A 9 -12.81 -13.90 12.41
CA GLY A 9 -13.56 -13.50 11.23
C GLY A 9 -13.68 -14.66 10.23
N PRO A 10 -14.45 -14.49 9.14
CA PRO A 10 -14.54 -15.46 8.06
C PRO A 10 -13.14 -15.83 7.58
N LEU A 11 -12.83 -17.12 7.43
CA LEU A 11 -11.53 -17.68 7.06
C LEU A 11 -10.48 -17.69 8.20
N GLY A 12 -10.86 -17.51 9.48
CA GLY A 12 -9.92 -17.56 10.60
C GLY A 12 -9.00 -16.33 10.70
N PHE A 13 -9.34 -15.21 10.05
CA PHE A 13 -8.60 -13.96 10.14
C PHE A 13 -8.66 -13.40 11.57
N ALA A 14 -7.51 -13.21 12.21
CA ALA A 14 -7.39 -12.55 13.49
C ALA A 14 -6.86 -11.13 13.30
N ASP A 15 -7.59 -10.14 13.82
CA ASP A 15 -7.12 -8.75 13.83
C ASP A 15 -6.07 -8.57 14.93
N LEU A 16 -4.82 -8.36 14.53
CA LEU A 16 -3.67 -8.21 15.43
C LEU A 16 -3.42 -6.76 15.86
N MET A 17 -4.07 -5.78 15.20
CA MET A 17 -3.91 -4.36 15.52
C MET A 17 -4.77 -3.97 16.73
N ARG A 18 -4.16 -3.42 17.78
CA ARG A 18 -4.86 -2.96 18.97
C ARG A 18 -5.73 -1.73 18.68
N PRO A 19 -6.79 -1.47 19.47
CA PRO A 19 -7.63 -0.28 19.28
C PRO A 19 -6.85 1.04 19.25
N GLY A 20 -5.86 1.23 20.13
CA GLY A 20 -5.02 2.43 20.14
C GLY A 20 -4.15 2.58 18.90
N GLU A 21 -3.55 1.49 18.41
CA GLU A 21 -2.78 1.49 17.15
C GLU A 21 -3.69 1.80 15.96
N ARG A 22 -4.93 1.29 15.97
CA ARG A 22 -5.91 1.59 14.91
C ARG A 22 -6.29 3.05 14.89
N ILE A 23 -6.55 3.66 16.04
CA ILE A 23 -6.82 5.10 16.15
C ILE A 23 -5.62 5.90 15.66
N ALA A 24 -4.41 5.54 16.08
CA ALA A 24 -3.18 6.18 15.60
C ALA A 24 -3.03 6.07 14.08
N ALA A 25 -3.32 4.89 13.49
CA ALA A 25 -3.26 4.70 12.05
C ALA A 25 -4.30 5.55 11.31
N LEU A 26 -5.54 5.63 11.80
CA LEU A 26 -6.60 6.45 11.21
C LEU A 26 -6.31 7.96 11.31
N ILE A 27 -5.61 8.40 12.37
CA ILE A 27 -5.15 9.80 12.50
C ILE A 27 -3.95 10.04 11.58
N TYR A 28 -3.00 9.11 11.51
CA TYR A 28 -1.79 9.28 10.73
C TYR A 28 -2.04 9.13 9.21
N LEU A 29 -3.04 8.37 8.79
CA LEU A 29 -3.39 8.19 7.39
C LEU A 29 -3.59 9.53 6.63
N PRO A 30 -4.48 10.46 7.06
CA PRO A 30 -4.60 11.75 6.39
C PRO A 30 -3.35 12.62 6.54
N VAL A 31 -2.60 12.52 7.62
CA VAL A 31 -1.31 13.22 7.76
C VAL A 31 -0.33 12.75 6.69
N HIS A 32 -0.20 11.43 6.51
CA HIS A 32 0.68 10.86 5.50
C HIS A 32 0.21 11.20 4.07
N ILE A 33 -1.08 11.02 3.78
CA ILE A 33 -1.61 11.20 2.42
C ILE A 33 -1.67 12.67 1.99
N VAL A 34 -2.01 13.58 2.90
CA VAL A 34 -2.32 14.98 2.56
C VAL A 34 -1.29 15.94 3.15
N VAL A 35 -1.09 15.92 4.46
CA VAL A 35 -0.28 16.94 5.13
C VAL A 35 1.18 16.87 4.70
N LEU A 36 1.80 15.69 4.73
CA LEU A 36 3.21 15.55 4.35
C LEU A 36 3.47 15.95 2.89
N PRO A 37 2.72 15.49 1.88
CA PRO A 37 2.91 15.93 0.49
C PRO A 37 2.75 17.45 0.31
N LEU A 38 1.80 18.09 1.00
CA LEU A 38 1.63 19.54 0.94
C LEU A 38 2.79 20.33 1.56
N LEU A 39 3.60 19.69 2.41
CA LEU A 39 4.79 20.30 3.02
C LEU A 39 6.03 20.21 2.13
N LEU A 40 6.09 19.27 1.17
CA LEU A 40 7.27 19.06 0.31
C LEU A 40 7.68 20.29 -0.50
N PRO A 41 6.77 21.09 -1.10
CA PRO A 41 7.15 22.32 -1.81
C PRO A 41 7.84 23.34 -0.90
N TYR A 42 7.41 23.46 0.37
CA TYR A 42 8.06 24.35 1.33
C TYR A 42 9.47 23.87 1.69
N LEU A 43 9.65 22.54 1.79
CA LEU A 43 10.97 21.95 2.03
C LEU A 43 11.90 22.19 0.83
N SER A 44 11.42 22.04 -0.39
CA SER A 44 12.16 22.33 -1.62
C SER A 44 12.58 23.81 -1.69
N TYR A 45 11.70 24.71 -1.26
CA TYR A 45 12.03 26.15 -1.16
C TYR A 45 13.09 26.44 -0.07
N ALA A 46 12.97 25.80 1.10
CA ALA A 46 13.87 26.02 2.23
C ALA A 46 15.27 25.43 2.02
N ILE A 47 15.38 24.35 1.24
CA ILE A 47 16.65 23.66 0.96
C ILE A 47 16.81 23.57 -0.56
N PRO A 48 17.42 24.60 -1.20
CA PRO A 48 17.65 24.60 -2.64
C PRO A 48 18.57 23.44 -3.06
N GLY A 49 18.25 22.79 -4.18
CA GLY A 49 19.05 21.69 -4.74
C GLY A 49 18.55 20.28 -4.39
N LEU A 50 17.50 20.15 -3.58
CA LEU A 50 16.82 18.86 -3.44
C LEU A 50 16.15 18.48 -4.76
N SER A 51 16.46 17.28 -5.25
CA SER A 51 15.79 16.71 -6.42
C SER A 51 14.40 16.15 -6.06
N THR A 52 13.60 15.81 -7.04
CA THR A 52 12.28 15.18 -6.82
C THR A 52 12.43 13.86 -6.09
N VAL A 53 13.46 13.07 -6.42
CA VAL A 53 13.71 11.79 -5.73
C VAL A 53 14.13 12.02 -4.27
N ASP A 54 14.86 13.10 -3.94
CA ASP A 54 15.23 13.42 -2.56
C ASP A 54 14.01 13.79 -1.71
N LEU A 55 13.12 14.60 -2.25
CA LEU A 55 11.87 14.98 -1.58
C LEU A 55 11.00 13.75 -1.29
N ASN A 56 10.86 12.86 -2.26
CA ASN A 56 10.09 11.63 -2.08
C ASN A 56 10.79 10.67 -1.09
N LEU A 57 12.12 10.57 -1.12
CA LEU A 57 12.86 9.79 -0.14
C LEU A 57 12.65 10.30 1.29
N ILE A 58 12.68 11.62 1.48
CA ILE A 58 12.38 12.25 2.79
C ILE A 58 10.95 11.91 3.22
N TYR A 59 9.98 12.07 2.33
CA TYR A 59 8.57 11.75 2.59
C TYR A 59 8.38 10.30 3.05
N TYR A 60 8.89 9.33 2.28
CA TYR A 60 8.79 7.92 2.65
C TYR A 60 9.64 7.55 3.87
N SER A 61 10.78 8.21 4.10
CA SER A 61 11.59 8.00 5.31
C SER A 61 10.84 8.44 6.58
N ILE A 62 10.16 9.59 6.54
CA ILE A 62 9.30 10.05 7.65
C ILE A 62 8.18 9.03 7.88
N GLY A 63 7.48 8.63 6.80
CA GLY A 63 6.42 7.62 6.88
C GLY A 63 6.89 6.31 7.48
N PHE A 64 8.03 5.81 7.02
CA PHE A 64 8.63 4.56 7.45
C PHE A 64 9.01 4.61 8.95
N VAL A 65 9.72 5.64 9.38
CA VAL A 65 10.10 5.80 10.80
C VAL A 65 8.87 5.94 11.68
N CYS A 66 7.89 6.76 11.30
CA CYS A 66 6.62 6.89 12.04
C CYS A 66 5.91 5.54 12.14
N CYS A 67 5.80 4.78 11.05
CA CYS A 67 5.15 3.47 11.06
C CYS A 67 5.90 2.46 11.94
N LEU A 68 7.22 2.44 11.90
CA LEU A 68 8.02 1.57 12.78
C LEU A 68 7.81 1.91 14.27
N LEU A 69 7.81 3.20 14.63
CA LEU A 69 7.65 3.62 16.02
C LEU A 69 6.22 3.40 16.54
N LEU A 70 5.20 3.76 15.75
CA LEU A 70 3.80 3.68 16.17
C LEU A 70 3.25 2.25 16.14
N PHE A 71 3.72 1.42 15.20
CA PHE A 71 3.12 0.10 14.93
C PHE A 71 4.09 -1.07 15.13
N TRP A 72 5.22 -0.86 15.83
CA TRP A 72 6.22 -1.89 16.11
C TRP A 72 5.60 -3.17 16.69
N ARG A 73 4.72 -3.02 17.68
CA ARG A 73 4.05 -4.17 18.31
C ARG A 73 3.17 -4.93 17.31
N PHE A 74 2.41 -4.21 16.49
CA PHE A 74 1.58 -4.81 15.44
C PHE A 74 2.44 -5.55 14.41
N LEU A 75 3.52 -4.94 13.94
CA LEU A 75 4.49 -5.56 13.03
C LEU A 75 5.10 -6.84 13.64
N HIS A 76 5.53 -6.77 14.88
CA HIS A 76 6.12 -7.91 15.59
C HIS A 76 5.09 -9.05 15.79
N ALA A 77 3.87 -8.74 16.23
CA ALA A 77 2.81 -9.74 16.37
C ALA A 77 2.44 -10.39 15.03
N SER A 78 2.38 -9.59 13.97
CA SER A 78 2.13 -10.09 12.61
C SER A 78 3.28 -10.94 12.07
N PHE A 79 4.53 -10.60 12.43
CA PHE A 79 5.69 -11.41 12.07
C PHE A 79 5.64 -12.80 12.72
N ASN A 80 5.34 -12.86 14.02
CA ASN A 80 5.19 -14.13 14.72
C ASN A 80 4.08 -14.99 14.10
N ALA A 81 2.92 -14.38 13.77
CA ALA A 81 1.84 -15.09 13.09
C ALA A 81 2.25 -15.63 11.71
N ALA A 82 3.07 -14.89 10.96
CA ALA A 82 3.63 -15.33 9.68
C ALA A 82 4.60 -16.50 9.87
N TRP A 83 5.46 -16.43 10.90
CA TRP A 83 6.44 -17.47 11.21
C TRP A 83 5.80 -18.77 11.64
N GLU A 84 4.68 -18.72 12.36
CA GLU A 84 3.91 -19.90 12.74
C GLU A 84 3.22 -20.59 11.55
N ARG A 85 2.99 -19.86 10.44
CA ARG A 85 2.26 -20.38 9.25
C ARG A 85 2.98 -20.02 7.94
N PRO A 86 4.22 -20.50 7.74
CA PRO A 86 5.02 -20.11 6.58
C PRO A 86 4.36 -20.46 5.23
N GLY A 87 3.63 -21.57 5.14
CA GLY A 87 2.88 -21.93 3.94
C GLY A 87 1.77 -20.92 3.60
N SER A 88 1.08 -20.37 4.62
CA SER A 88 0.08 -19.32 4.41
C SER A 88 0.73 -18.00 4.02
N LEU A 89 1.89 -17.67 4.57
CA LEU A 89 2.69 -16.52 4.18
C LEU A 89 3.08 -16.61 2.70
N LEU A 90 3.70 -17.71 2.28
CA LEU A 90 4.13 -17.92 0.89
C LEU A 90 2.94 -17.91 -0.08
N LEU A 91 1.82 -18.54 0.30
CA LEU A 91 0.60 -18.49 -0.50
C LEU A 91 0.05 -17.07 -0.60
N GLY A 92 0.11 -16.28 0.49
CA GLY A 92 -0.27 -14.87 0.48
C GLY A 92 0.59 -14.04 -0.48
N VAL A 93 1.90 -14.24 -0.46
CA VAL A 93 2.86 -13.53 -1.32
C VAL A 93 2.67 -13.91 -2.79
N PHE A 94 2.89 -15.18 -3.13
CA PHE A 94 2.89 -15.61 -4.53
C PHE A 94 1.49 -15.71 -5.13
N GLY A 95 0.49 -16.09 -4.33
CA GLY A 95 -0.91 -16.10 -4.77
C GLY A 95 -1.45 -14.68 -4.96
N GLY A 96 -1.04 -13.71 -4.11
CA GLY A 96 -1.35 -12.30 -4.28
C GLY A 96 -0.78 -11.76 -5.59
N TYR A 97 0.50 -12.02 -5.84
CA TYR A 97 1.16 -11.62 -7.09
C TYR A 97 0.48 -12.22 -8.33
N ALA A 98 0.19 -13.53 -8.31
CA ALA A 98 -0.51 -14.18 -9.41
C ALA A 98 -1.94 -13.61 -9.63
N MET A 99 -2.65 -13.30 -8.53
CA MET A 99 -3.98 -12.67 -8.60
C MET A 99 -3.91 -11.27 -9.21
N GLU A 100 -2.94 -10.45 -8.80
CA GLU A 100 -2.73 -9.12 -9.40
C GLU A 100 -2.49 -9.21 -10.89
N LEU A 101 -1.58 -10.11 -11.33
CA LEU A 101 -1.30 -10.32 -12.74
C LEU A 101 -2.57 -10.70 -13.52
N ALA A 102 -3.35 -11.65 -13.00
CA ALA A 102 -4.59 -12.08 -13.65
C ALA A 102 -5.62 -10.95 -13.76
N LEU A 103 -5.82 -10.19 -12.68
CA LEU A 103 -6.74 -9.05 -12.66
C LEU A 103 -6.25 -7.90 -13.56
N SER A 104 -4.95 -7.63 -13.59
CA SER A 104 -4.35 -6.61 -14.46
C SER A 104 -4.45 -7.00 -15.94
N MET A 105 -4.26 -8.27 -16.27
CA MET A 105 -4.49 -8.77 -17.64
C MET A 105 -5.96 -8.63 -18.06
N LEU A 106 -6.89 -8.95 -17.16
CA LEU A 106 -8.31 -8.76 -17.41
C LEU A 106 -8.64 -7.28 -17.65
N LEU A 107 -8.16 -6.38 -16.79
CA LEU A 107 -8.35 -4.94 -16.95
C LEU A 107 -7.76 -4.43 -18.27
N SER A 108 -6.53 -4.84 -18.60
CA SER A 108 -5.88 -4.48 -19.86
C SER A 108 -6.68 -4.98 -21.07
N SER A 109 -7.24 -6.19 -21.01
CA SER A 109 -8.10 -6.72 -22.07
C SER A 109 -9.38 -5.89 -22.24
N LEU A 110 -9.99 -5.45 -21.14
CA LEU A 110 -11.14 -4.53 -21.19
C LEU A 110 -10.75 -3.18 -21.79
N PHE A 111 -9.60 -2.64 -21.44
CA PHE A 111 -9.10 -1.39 -22.00
C PHE A 111 -8.88 -1.50 -23.52
N ILE A 112 -8.39 -2.65 -24.02
CA ILE A 112 -8.27 -2.91 -25.46
C ILE A 112 -9.65 -2.90 -26.13
N ILE A 113 -10.63 -3.60 -25.54
CA ILE A 113 -12.00 -3.70 -26.10
C ILE A 113 -12.67 -2.32 -26.19
N PHE A 114 -12.43 -1.46 -25.18
CA PHE A 114 -13.07 -0.13 -25.11
C PHE A 114 -12.20 1.00 -25.72
N GLY A 115 -11.06 0.69 -26.34
CA GLY A 115 -10.19 1.70 -26.96
C GLY A 115 -9.49 2.64 -25.96
N LEU A 116 -9.23 2.16 -24.74
CA LEU A 116 -8.65 2.92 -23.62
C LEU A 116 -7.16 2.62 -23.38
N GLN A 117 -6.44 2.05 -24.37
CA GLN A 117 -5.05 1.63 -24.22
C GLN A 117 -4.07 2.77 -23.93
N SER A 118 -4.47 4.01 -24.22
CA SER A 118 -3.67 5.21 -23.93
C SER A 118 -3.78 5.69 -22.49
N VAL A 119 -4.63 5.08 -21.67
CA VAL A 119 -4.75 5.45 -20.25
C VAL A 119 -3.57 4.89 -19.49
N THR A 120 -2.73 5.78 -18.99
CA THR A 120 -1.51 5.48 -18.23
C THR A 120 -1.63 5.90 -16.78
N SER A 121 -0.76 5.36 -15.94
CA SER A 121 -0.69 5.71 -14.51
C SER A 121 0.23 6.92 -14.32
N PRO A 122 -0.29 8.09 -13.89
CA PRO A 122 0.55 9.27 -13.69
C PRO A 122 1.61 9.05 -12.58
N ASN A 123 1.30 8.23 -11.58
CA ASN A 123 2.28 7.87 -10.56
C ASN A 123 3.43 7.02 -11.11
N ASN A 124 3.15 6.07 -12.00
CA ASN A 124 4.21 5.26 -12.64
C ASN A 124 5.07 6.12 -13.57
N GLU A 125 4.48 7.07 -14.27
CA GLU A 125 5.21 8.04 -15.08
C GLU A 125 6.14 8.90 -14.21
N ALA A 126 5.66 9.36 -13.05
CA ALA A 126 6.48 10.10 -12.10
C ALA A 126 7.64 9.26 -11.54
N ILE A 127 7.40 7.98 -11.23
CA ILE A 127 8.44 7.04 -10.80
C ILE A 127 9.50 6.88 -11.91
N THR A 128 9.08 6.68 -13.14
CA THR A 128 9.99 6.58 -14.30
C THR A 128 10.81 7.86 -14.48
N ALA A 129 10.20 9.02 -14.34
CA ALA A 129 10.88 10.31 -14.44
C ALA A 129 11.94 10.54 -13.35
N MET A 130 11.76 9.95 -12.16
CA MET A 130 12.72 10.04 -11.05
C MET A 130 13.92 9.08 -11.20
N ALA A 131 13.84 8.05 -12.03
CA ALA A 131 14.90 7.03 -12.16
C ALA A 131 16.28 7.61 -12.52
N PRO A 132 16.41 8.57 -13.48
CA PRO A 132 17.70 9.21 -13.78
C PRO A 132 18.26 10.07 -12.64
N GLU A 133 17.41 10.57 -11.73
CA GLU A 133 17.85 11.41 -10.60
C GLU A 133 18.53 10.60 -9.49
N GLY A 134 18.22 9.29 -9.37
CA GLY A 134 18.85 8.45 -8.36
C GLY A 134 18.18 7.09 -8.16
N MET A 135 18.52 6.12 -8.98
CA MET A 135 17.95 4.77 -8.96
C MET A 135 18.02 4.09 -7.58
N ASN A 136 19.15 4.21 -6.85
CA ASN A 136 19.27 3.60 -5.53
C ASN A 136 18.29 4.20 -4.50
N LYS A 137 18.09 5.51 -4.53
CA LYS A 137 17.11 6.20 -3.67
C LYS A 137 15.70 5.80 -4.04
N LEU A 138 15.40 5.77 -5.34
CA LEU A 138 14.12 5.33 -5.88
C LEU A 138 13.80 3.89 -5.45
N THR A 139 14.76 2.97 -5.60
CA THR A 139 14.61 1.57 -5.15
C THR A 139 14.37 1.49 -3.65
N ALA A 140 15.15 2.21 -2.84
CA ALA A 140 14.99 2.17 -1.39
C ALA A 140 13.58 2.62 -0.95
N MET A 141 13.07 3.71 -1.52
CA MET A 141 11.74 4.20 -1.14
C MET A 141 10.60 3.36 -1.71
N THR A 142 10.66 2.98 -2.99
CA THR A 142 9.53 2.29 -3.64
C THR A 142 9.47 0.81 -3.31
N VAL A 143 10.63 0.13 -3.20
CA VAL A 143 10.64 -1.32 -2.93
C VAL A 143 10.54 -1.62 -1.43
N PHE A 144 11.16 -0.81 -0.56
CA PHE A 144 11.21 -1.15 0.86
C PHE A 144 10.32 -0.27 1.74
N MET A 145 10.41 1.06 1.61
CA MET A 145 9.71 1.95 2.56
C MET A 145 8.23 2.06 2.26
N ALA A 146 7.86 2.32 1.00
CA ALA A 146 6.47 2.51 0.59
C ALA A 146 5.59 1.30 0.92
N PRO A 147 5.94 0.04 0.58
CA PRO A 147 5.11 -1.11 0.92
C PRO A 147 4.84 -1.26 2.41
N ILE A 148 5.82 -0.99 3.28
CA ILE A 148 5.64 -1.08 4.74
C ILE A 148 4.64 -0.02 5.21
N VAL A 149 4.82 1.23 4.79
CA VAL A 149 3.95 2.35 5.16
C VAL A 149 2.53 2.12 4.64
N GLU A 150 2.41 1.79 3.38
CA GLU A 150 1.12 1.67 2.70
C GLU A 150 0.31 0.49 3.21
N GLU A 151 0.93 -0.68 3.39
CA GLU A 151 0.18 -1.83 3.90
C GLU A 151 -0.28 -1.62 5.34
N ILE A 152 0.53 -1.01 6.19
CA ILE A 152 0.12 -0.67 7.56
C ILE A 152 -1.07 0.29 7.54
N LEU A 153 -1.04 1.33 6.72
CA LEU A 153 -2.06 2.40 6.73
C LEU A 153 -3.34 2.00 5.99
N PHE A 154 -3.25 1.25 4.89
CA PHE A 154 -4.41 0.92 4.07
C PHE A 154 -5.06 -0.43 4.42
N ARG A 155 -4.43 -1.31 5.21
CA ARG A 155 -4.97 -2.63 5.61
C ARG A 155 -5.12 -2.77 7.11
N GLY A 156 -4.13 -2.30 7.88
CA GLY A 156 -4.11 -2.44 9.34
C GLY A 156 -5.35 -1.90 10.05
N PRO A 157 -5.75 -0.63 9.88
CA PRO A 157 -6.83 -0.03 10.67
C PRO A 157 -8.21 -0.63 10.37
N PHE A 158 -8.38 -1.30 9.23
CA PHE A 158 -9.66 -1.87 8.80
C PHE A 158 -9.92 -3.30 9.31
N GLY A 159 -9.02 -3.88 10.11
CA GLY A 159 -9.18 -5.23 10.66
C GLY A 159 -10.47 -5.41 11.45
N ALA A 160 -10.83 -4.45 12.31
CA ALA A 160 -12.08 -4.50 13.06
C ALA A 160 -13.33 -4.36 12.19
N LEU A 161 -13.28 -3.55 11.13
CA LEU A 161 -14.35 -3.46 10.14
C LEU A 161 -14.46 -4.78 9.38
N ARG A 162 -13.34 -5.40 9.03
CA ARG A 162 -13.26 -6.69 8.32
C ARG A 162 -13.94 -7.81 9.08
N SER A 163 -13.81 -7.85 10.42
CA SER A 163 -14.49 -8.86 11.24
C SER A 163 -16.01 -8.66 11.31
N ARG A 164 -16.50 -7.43 11.12
CA ARG A 164 -17.95 -7.10 11.14
C ARG A 164 -18.58 -7.11 9.76
N ASN A 165 -17.91 -6.52 8.79
CA ASN A 165 -18.37 -6.42 7.41
C ASN A 165 -17.14 -6.45 6.47
N ARG A 166 -16.83 -7.65 5.99
CA ARG A 166 -15.68 -7.90 5.10
C ARG A 166 -15.77 -7.08 3.81
N ALA A 167 -16.94 -7.02 3.20
CA ALA A 167 -17.12 -6.29 1.94
C ALA A 167 -16.86 -4.79 2.12
N ALA A 168 -17.37 -4.19 3.20
CA ALA A 168 -17.12 -2.78 3.50
C ALA A 168 -15.62 -2.51 3.76
N ALA A 169 -14.93 -3.39 4.49
CA ALA A 169 -13.49 -3.24 4.73
C ALA A 169 -12.69 -3.31 3.43
N TRP A 170 -13.04 -4.21 2.52
CA TRP A 170 -12.41 -4.31 1.21
C TRP A 170 -12.66 -3.07 0.37
N ILE A 171 -13.92 -2.64 0.24
CA ILE A 171 -14.28 -1.46 -0.55
C ILE A 171 -13.52 -0.23 -0.05
N VAL A 172 -13.54 0.03 1.26
CA VAL A 172 -12.83 1.19 1.84
C VAL A 172 -11.33 1.11 1.56
N SER A 173 -10.70 -0.04 1.83
CA SER A 173 -9.26 -0.23 1.60
C SER A 173 -8.88 -0.06 0.13
N VAL A 174 -9.67 -0.65 -0.79
CA VAL A 174 -9.42 -0.56 -2.25
C VAL A 174 -9.56 0.89 -2.73
N LEU A 175 -10.64 1.56 -2.35
CA LEU A 175 -10.88 2.93 -2.79
C LEU A 175 -9.83 3.91 -2.24
N LEU A 176 -9.48 3.80 -0.96
CA LEU A 176 -8.47 4.65 -0.35
C LEU A 176 -7.08 4.45 -0.98
N PHE A 177 -6.68 3.19 -1.20
CA PHE A 177 -5.41 2.86 -1.83
C PHE A 177 -5.35 3.38 -3.28
N SER A 178 -6.39 3.13 -4.06
CA SER A 178 -6.45 3.59 -5.46
C SER A 178 -6.47 5.13 -5.54
N PHE A 179 -7.25 5.79 -4.67
CA PHE A 179 -7.30 7.24 -4.60
C PHE A 179 -5.96 7.86 -4.18
N TYR A 180 -5.25 7.25 -3.22
CA TYR A 180 -3.93 7.70 -2.77
C TYR A 180 -2.94 7.88 -3.92
N HIS A 181 -2.97 7.02 -4.91
CA HIS A 181 -2.03 7.06 -6.04
C HIS A 181 -2.34 8.12 -7.10
N VAL A 182 -3.52 8.72 -7.05
CA VAL A 182 -3.97 9.64 -8.13
C VAL A 182 -4.44 11.01 -7.64
N TRP A 183 -4.71 11.19 -6.34
CA TRP A 183 -5.36 12.40 -5.85
C TRP A 183 -4.58 13.68 -6.12
N GLN A 184 -3.25 13.67 -6.04
CA GLN A 184 -2.43 14.85 -6.30
C GLN A 184 -2.55 15.31 -7.75
N TYR A 185 -2.62 14.38 -8.68
CA TYR A 185 -2.85 14.66 -10.10
C TYR A 185 -4.29 15.09 -10.36
N ALA A 186 -5.24 14.49 -9.65
CA ALA A 186 -6.65 14.83 -9.75
C ALA A 186 -7.00 16.25 -9.26
N VAL A 187 -6.18 16.84 -8.38
CA VAL A 187 -6.29 18.26 -8.01
C VAL A 187 -5.94 19.18 -9.19
N ILE A 188 -5.05 18.75 -10.08
CA ILE A 188 -4.65 19.51 -11.28
C ILE A 188 -5.66 19.29 -12.40
N ASP A 189 -6.00 18.02 -12.68
CA ASP A 189 -7.02 17.65 -13.65
C ASP A 189 -7.88 16.49 -13.09
N PRO A 190 -9.19 16.75 -12.82
CA PRO A 190 -10.10 15.73 -12.28
C PRO A 190 -10.21 14.45 -13.11
N LEU A 191 -9.85 14.47 -14.40
CA LEU A 191 -9.85 13.25 -15.23
C LEU A 191 -8.86 12.20 -14.74
N TYR A 192 -7.82 12.58 -14.03
CA TYR A 192 -6.92 11.62 -13.40
C TYR A 192 -7.59 10.72 -12.36
N LEU A 193 -8.76 11.08 -11.82
CA LEU A 193 -9.53 10.16 -10.96
C LEU A 193 -9.90 8.86 -11.69
N LEU A 194 -10.06 8.89 -13.00
CA LEU A 194 -10.37 7.69 -13.78
C LEU A 194 -9.21 6.70 -13.78
N THR A 195 -7.98 7.19 -13.64
CA THR A 195 -6.78 6.32 -13.61
C THR A 195 -6.66 5.54 -12.29
N ALA A 196 -7.45 5.89 -11.26
CA ALA A 196 -7.53 5.10 -10.02
C ALA A 196 -7.92 3.63 -10.28
N VAL A 197 -8.64 3.35 -11.36
CA VAL A 197 -9.01 1.99 -11.76
C VAL A 197 -7.79 1.09 -11.99
N LEU A 198 -6.65 1.64 -12.39
CA LEU A 198 -5.39 0.91 -12.63
C LEU A 198 -4.82 0.29 -11.34
N TYR A 199 -5.17 0.82 -10.17
CA TYR A 199 -4.70 0.33 -8.87
C TYR A 199 -5.65 -0.66 -8.19
N ILE A 200 -6.86 -0.85 -8.75
CA ILE A 200 -7.85 -1.79 -8.20
C ILE A 200 -7.33 -3.23 -8.18
N PRO A 201 -6.70 -3.77 -9.27
CA PRO A 201 -6.15 -5.12 -9.27
C PRO A 201 -5.17 -5.37 -8.12
N ALA A 202 -4.17 -4.52 -7.98
CA ALA A 202 -3.18 -4.60 -6.91
C ALA A 202 -3.85 -4.53 -5.53
N SER A 203 -4.74 -3.56 -5.32
CA SER A 203 -5.38 -3.38 -4.01
C SER A 203 -6.29 -4.54 -3.61
N ILE A 204 -6.99 -5.18 -4.56
CA ILE A 204 -7.76 -6.40 -4.32
C ILE A 204 -6.81 -7.54 -3.92
N ALA A 205 -5.74 -7.75 -4.66
CA ALA A 205 -4.78 -8.80 -4.41
C ALA A 205 -4.05 -8.63 -3.05
N LEU A 206 -3.72 -7.39 -2.67
CA LEU A 206 -3.12 -7.05 -1.38
C LEU A 206 -4.08 -7.33 -0.21
N ASN A 207 -5.38 -7.00 -0.34
CA ASN A 207 -6.39 -7.36 0.65
C ASN A 207 -6.55 -8.89 0.79
N TRP A 208 -6.58 -9.61 -0.33
CA TRP A 208 -6.64 -11.06 -0.33
C TRP A 208 -5.40 -11.69 0.33
N SER A 209 -4.21 -11.20 -0.01
CA SER A 209 -2.94 -11.63 0.56
C SER A 209 -2.94 -11.49 2.09
N TYR A 210 -3.39 -10.34 2.61
CA TYR A 210 -3.52 -10.07 4.04
C TYR A 210 -4.48 -11.04 4.72
N GLU A 211 -5.67 -11.22 4.17
CA GLU A 211 -6.66 -12.14 4.75
C GLU A 211 -6.21 -13.59 4.69
N ARG A 212 -5.62 -14.01 3.57
CA ARG A 212 -5.21 -15.39 3.35
C ARG A 212 -4.08 -15.82 4.26
N SER A 213 -3.13 -14.92 4.51
CA SER A 213 -1.98 -15.19 5.38
C SER A 213 -2.27 -14.97 6.87
N GLY A 214 -3.18 -14.05 7.20
CA GLY A 214 -3.40 -13.57 8.58
C GLY A 214 -2.28 -12.68 9.10
N SER A 215 -1.38 -12.21 8.23
CA SER A 215 -0.24 -11.37 8.58
C SER A 215 -0.06 -10.23 7.58
N ILE A 216 0.24 -9.02 8.10
CA ILE A 216 0.54 -7.86 7.26
C ILE A 216 1.84 -8.05 6.45
N TRP A 217 2.71 -8.97 6.85
CA TRP A 217 3.96 -9.23 6.14
C TRP A 217 3.78 -9.90 4.78
N ALA A 218 2.68 -10.64 4.57
CA ALA A 218 2.42 -11.22 3.26
C ALA A 218 2.14 -10.16 2.19
N PRO A 219 1.19 -9.23 2.36
CA PRO A 219 1.01 -8.17 1.39
C PRO A 219 2.22 -7.22 1.32
N ILE A 220 2.96 -6.96 2.42
CA ILE A 220 4.20 -6.19 2.37
C ILE A 220 5.22 -6.87 1.42
N PHE A 221 5.52 -8.14 1.60
CA PHE A 221 6.48 -8.84 0.74
C PHE A 221 6.01 -8.99 -0.70
N TYR A 222 4.73 -9.25 -0.90
CA TYR A 222 4.13 -9.27 -2.23
C TYR A 222 4.26 -7.89 -2.91
N HIS A 223 3.93 -6.80 -2.23
CA HIS A 223 4.03 -5.43 -2.73
C HIS A 223 5.50 -5.06 -3.04
N MET A 224 6.44 -5.44 -2.16
CA MET A 224 7.87 -5.31 -2.43
C MET A 224 8.28 -6.04 -3.72
N LEU A 225 7.78 -7.26 -3.93
CA LEU A 225 8.06 -8.05 -5.13
C LEU A 225 7.54 -7.34 -6.39
N THR A 226 6.29 -6.88 -6.38
CA THR A 226 5.69 -6.16 -7.51
C THR A 226 6.48 -4.90 -7.84
N ASN A 227 6.81 -4.10 -6.82
CA ASN A 227 7.59 -2.88 -7.03
C ASN A 227 9.02 -3.17 -7.51
N ALA A 228 9.66 -4.23 -6.98
CA ALA A 228 10.99 -4.63 -7.45
C ALA A 228 10.98 -5.04 -8.93
N VAL A 229 9.97 -5.79 -9.36
CA VAL A 229 9.78 -6.13 -10.78
C VAL A 229 9.57 -4.88 -11.61
N GLY A 230 8.71 -3.94 -11.17
CA GLY A 230 8.48 -2.67 -11.85
C GLY A 230 9.75 -1.83 -12.00
N ILE A 231 10.52 -1.66 -10.92
CA ILE A 231 11.79 -0.90 -10.92
C ILE A 231 12.85 -1.58 -11.79
N SER A 232 12.89 -2.91 -11.84
CA SER A 232 13.86 -3.63 -12.68
C SER A 232 13.60 -3.49 -14.19
N ALA A 233 12.42 -2.99 -14.57
CA ALA A 233 12.01 -2.76 -15.96
C ALA A 233 12.28 -1.31 -16.44
N LEU A 234 12.73 -0.41 -15.55
CA LEU A 234 13.13 0.98 -15.88
C LEU A 234 14.55 1.04 -16.40
#